data_c1d2cc5b1b42385d4c9b9dc1a902da80
#
_entry.id   c1d2cc5b1b42385d4c9b9dc1a902da80
#
_cell.length_a   1.000
_cell.length_b   1.000
_cell.length_c   1.000
_cell.angle_alpha   90.00
_cell.angle_beta   90.00
_cell.angle_gamma   90.00
#
_symmetry.space_group_name_H-M   'P 1'
#
loop_
_entity.id
_entity.type
_entity.pdbx_description
1 polymer ?
#
loop_
_entity_poly.entity_id
_entity_poly.type
_entity_poly.pdbx_seq_one_letter_code
_entity_poly.pdbx_strand_id
1 'polypeptide(L)' 'MDYLKKKTQKEKLRAQYEILLKESYNLSTTNRKLSDQKAFEAEEVMKQLEKLV' A
#
# COMPACT_ATOMS: atom_id res chain seq x y z
N MET A 1 19.42 -12.28 -13.11
CA MET A 1 19.59 -12.34 -11.98
C MET A 1 18.47 -12.39 -11.16
N ASP A 2 18.76 -12.77 -10.08
CA ASP A 2 17.71 -13.02 -9.26
C ASP A 2 17.02 -11.87 -8.81
N TYR A 3 17.71 -10.80 -8.78
CA TYR A 3 17.05 -9.68 -8.35
C TYR A 3 15.99 -9.33 -9.34
N LEU A 4 16.03 -9.92 -10.47
CA LEU A 4 14.98 -9.69 -11.37
C LEU A 4 13.82 -10.54 -11.13
N LYS A 5 13.89 -11.42 -10.13
CA LYS A 5 12.84 -12.28 -9.90
C LYS A 5 11.64 -11.63 -9.49
N LYS A 6 10.54 -12.26 -9.55
CA LYS A 6 9.34 -11.77 -9.07
C LYS A 6 9.41 -11.52 -7.63
N LYS A 7 8.78 -10.48 -7.16
CA LYS A 7 8.66 -10.24 -5.75
C LYS A 7 7.72 -11.24 -5.16
N THR A 8 7.93 -11.58 -3.92
CA THR A 8 6.98 -12.44 -3.24
C THR A 8 5.70 -11.65 -3.03
N GLN A 9 4.63 -12.34 -2.71
CA GLN A 9 3.37 -11.69 -2.49
C GLN A 9 3.47 -10.70 -1.35
N LYS A 10 4.20 -11.06 -0.31
CA LYS A 10 4.39 -10.16 0.81
C LYS A 10 5.07 -8.87 0.37
N GLU A 11 6.07 -8.98 -0.46
CA GLU A 11 6.78 -7.79 -0.92
C GLU A 11 5.89 -6.92 -1.79
N LYS A 12 5.07 -7.54 -2.61
CA LYS A 12 4.16 -6.78 -3.45
C LYS A 12 3.16 -6.01 -2.62
N LEU A 13 2.59 -6.66 -1.62
CA LEU A 13 1.63 -6.01 -0.76
C LEU A 13 2.25 -4.87 0.01
N ARG A 14 3.48 -5.08 0.46
CA ARG A 14 4.16 -4.04 1.21
C ARG A 14 4.42 -2.82 0.34
N ALA A 15 4.85 -3.05 -0.90
CA ALA A 15 5.07 -1.95 -1.82
C ALA A 15 3.77 -1.20 -2.08
N GLN A 16 2.69 -1.93 -2.25
CA GLN A 16 1.40 -1.34 -2.47
C GLN A 16 0.97 -0.50 -1.28
N TYR A 17 1.18 -1.03 -0.10
CA TYR A 17 0.83 -0.31 1.13
C TYR A 17 1.58 1.02 1.20
N GLU A 18 2.85 1.02 0.89
CA GLU A 18 3.63 2.23 0.94
C GLU A 18 3.16 3.26 -0.08
N ILE A 19 2.84 2.78 -1.28
CA ILE A 19 2.35 3.66 -2.31
C ILE A 19 1.03 4.30 -1.90
N LEU A 20 0.14 3.50 -1.34
CA LEU A 20 -1.15 4.00 -0.92
C LEU A 20 -1.02 5.02 0.20
N LEU A 21 -0.12 4.77 1.13
CA LEU A 21 0.12 5.73 2.19
C LEU A 21 0.66 7.04 1.65
N LYS A 22 1.58 6.95 0.70
CA LYS A 22 2.14 8.12 0.12
C LYS A 22 1.08 8.93 -0.61
N GLU A 23 0.24 8.25 -1.36
CA GLU A 23 -0.83 8.93 -2.08
C GLU A 23 -1.83 9.56 -1.11
N SER A 24 -2.14 8.85 -0.05
CA SER A 24 -3.03 9.41 0.94
C SER A 24 -2.45 10.70 1.53
N TYR A 25 -1.17 10.67 1.81
CA TYR A 25 -0.51 11.81 2.37
C TYR A 25 -0.56 12.99 1.41
N ASN A 26 -0.26 12.75 0.15
CA ASN A 26 -0.25 13.81 -0.84
C ASN A 26 -1.64 14.40 -1.06
N LEU A 27 -2.65 13.60 -0.93
CA LEU A 27 -4.00 14.06 -1.15
C LEU A 27 -4.63 14.70 0.07
N SER A 28 -3.98 14.57 1.20
CA SER A 28 -4.58 15.04 2.44
C SER A 28 -4.86 16.54 2.44
N THR A 29 -4.12 17.29 1.65
CA THR A 29 -4.33 18.72 1.61
C THR A 29 -5.11 19.17 0.38
N THR A 30 -5.22 18.31 -0.63
CA THR A 30 -5.91 18.69 -1.85
C THR A 30 -7.25 17.97 -2.02
N ASN A 31 -7.33 16.71 -1.60
CA ASN A 31 -8.56 15.97 -1.77
C ASN A 31 -8.73 15.00 -0.61
N ARG A 32 -9.40 15.50 0.44
CA ARG A 32 -9.56 14.75 1.65
C ARG A 32 -10.31 13.44 1.43
N LYS A 33 -11.32 13.48 0.59
CA LYS A 33 -12.10 12.31 0.33
C LYS A 33 -11.25 11.20 -0.26
N LEU A 34 -10.45 11.54 -1.26
CA LEU A 34 -9.61 10.57 -1.90
C LEU A 34 -8.50 10.12 -0.96
N SER A 35 -8.03 11.03 -0.15
CA SER A 35 -7.01 10.70 0.84
C SER A 35 -7.53 9.63 1.79
N ASP A 36 -8.74 9.80 2.28
CA ASP A 36 -9.33 8.83 3.19
C ASP A 36 -9.51 7.49 2.50
N GLN A 37 -9.90 7.50 1.24
CA GLN A 37 -10.07 6.28 0.50
C GLN A 37 -8.75 5.54 0.34
N LYS A 38 -7.69 6.28 0.04
CA LYS A 38 -6.37 5.66 -0.10
C LYS A 38 -5.91 5.08 1.23
N ALA A 39 -6.16 5.78 2.31
CA ALA A 39 -5.80 5.30 3.63
C ALA A 39 -6.54 4.01 3.95
N PHE A 40 -7.81 3.95 3.58
CA PHE A 40 -8.60 2.76 3.81
C PHE A 40 -8.03 1.58 3.02
N GLU A 41 -7.65 1.81 1.76
CA GLU A 41 -7.07 0.76 0.95
C GLU A 41 -5.75 0.30 1.53
N ALA A 42 -4.96 1.22 2.08
CA ALA A 42 -3.70 0.85 2.69
C ALA A 42 -3.94 -0.08 3.87
N GLU A 43 -4.99 0.19 4.64
CA GLU A 43 -5.31 -0.67 5.76
C GLU A 43 -5.71 -2.06 5.30
N GLU A 44 -6.43 -2.14 4.20
CA GLU A 44 -6.82 -3.43 3.67
C GLU A 44 -5.60 -4.24 3.26
N VAL A 45 -4.63 -3.57 2.65
CA VAL A 45 -3.41 -4.22 2.25
C VAL A 45 -2.64 -4.70 3.48
N MET A 46 -2.63 -3.88 4.52
CA MET A 46 -1.93 -4.25 5.75
C MET A 46 -2.56 -5.50 6.37
N LYS A 47 -3.88 -5.60 6.32
CA LYS A 47 -4.55 -6.78 6.85
C LYS A 47 -4.13 -8.02 6.09
N GLN A 48 -3.99 -7.90 4.78
CA GLN A 48 -3.55 -9.03 3.99
C GLN A 48 -2.12 -9.40 4.32
N LEU A 49 -1.28 -8.40 4.57
CA LEU A 49 0.08 -8.66 4.95
C LEU A 49 0.15 -9.44 6.25
N GLU A 50 -0.69 -9.07 7.19
CA GLU A 50 -0.71 -9.75 8.47
C GLU A 50 -1.10 -11.21 8.33
N LYS A 51 -1.96 -11.50 7.38
CA LYS A 51 -2.36 -12.87 7.16
C LYS A 51 -1.27 -13.72 6.55
N LEU A 52 -0.31 -13.10 5.90
CA LEU A 52 0.75 -13.84 5.26
C LEU A 52 1.90 -14.19 6.19
N VAL A 53 1.88 -13.70 7.39
CA VAL A 53 2.98 -13.94 8.31
C VAL A 53 3.02 -15.34 8.85
#